data_31660bf0ea7a76a4b7683dea3cb2fa1c
#
_entry.id   31660bf0ea7a76a4b7683dea3cb2fa1c
#
_cell.length_a   1.000
_cell.length_b   1.000
_cell.length_c   1.000
_cell.angle_alpha   90.00
_cell.angle_beta   90.00
_cell.angle_gamma   90.00
#
_symmetry.space_group_name_H-M   'P 1'
#
loop_
_entity.id
_entity.type
_entity.pdbx_description
1 polymer ?
#
loop_
_entity_poly.entity_id
_entity_poly.type
_entity_poly.pdbx_seq_one_letter_code
_entity_poly.pdbx_strand_id
1 'polypeptide(L)'
;MDVRAYLNLVRESGGLVSHAHPFHEAGYIPYIRLLPHHVDAVEVINATKPPVVNERAAAYAASYGLLTTAGSDCHSSGARRLGGIEVKRRLTSIGDLIGVLRQGDFRVFLNVKD
;
A
#
# COMPACT_ATOMS: atom_id res chain seq x y z
N MET A 1 -15.28 3.19 -17.85
CA MET A 1 -15.65 2.51 -16.59
C MET A 1 -15.28 3.40 -15.41
N ASP A 2 -16.20 3.60 -14.49
CA ASP A 2 -15.97 4.31 -13.25
C ASP A 2 -14.90 3.55 -12.42
N VAL A 3 -14.03 4.28 -11.72
CA VAL A 3 -12.96 3.67 -10.92
C VAL A 3 -13.51 2.70 -9.86
N ARG A 4 -14.63 3.05 -9.23
CA ARG A 4 -15.26 2.16 -8.23
C ARG A 4 -15.71 0.85 -8.84
N ALA A 5 -16.31 0.91 -10.02
CA ALA A 5 -16.74 -0.29 -10.74
C ALA A 5 -15.54 -1.15 -11.11
N TYR A 6 -14.43 -0.53 -11.53
CA TYR A 6 -13.19 -1.24 -11.83
C TYR A 6 -12.61 -1.94 -10.59
N LEU A 7 -12.54 -1.22 -9.47
CA LEU A 7 -12.03 -1.79 -8.23
C LEU A 7 -12.88 -2.97 -7.76
N ASN A 8 -14.20 -2.82 -7.84
CA ASN A 8 -15.11 -3.90 -7.47
C ASN A 8 -14.92 -5.14 -8.37
N LEU A 9 -14.73 -4.92 -9.67
CA LEU A 9 -14.46 -6.03 -10.60
C LEU A 9 -13.19 -6.78 -10.25
N VAL A 10 -12.11 -6.07 -9.90
CA VAL A 10 -10.84 -6.68 -9.48
C VAL A 10 -11.07 -7.54 -8.24
N ARG A 11 -11.79 -7.03 -7.24
CA ARG A 11 -12.05 -7.76 -6.00
C ARG A 11 -12.94 -8.97 -6.22
N GLU A 12 -13.98 -8.83 -7.01
CA GLU A 12 -14.89 -9.94 -7.37
C GLU A 12 -14.15 -11.05 -8.12
N SER A 13 -13.11 -10.69 -8.84
CA SER A 13 -12.26 -11.64 -9.58
C SER A 13 -11.19 -12.31 -8.71
N GLY A 14 -11.19 -12.07 -7.40
CA GLY A 14 -10.24 -12.66 -6.46
C GLY A 14 -8.97 -11.84 -6.24
N GLY A 15 -8.88 -10.65 -6.82
CA GLY A 15 -7.75 -9.75 -6.64
C GLY A 15 -7.80 -8.98 -5.33
N LEU A 16 -6.66 -8.40 -4.96
CA LEU A 16 -6.55 -7.50 -3.81
C LEU A 16 -6.19 -6.10 -4.32
N VAL A 17 -6.92 -5.09 -3.86
CA VAL A 17 -6.68 -3.70 -4.23
C VAL A 17 -5.95 -3.00 -3.10
N SER A 18 -4.76 -2.48 -3.39
CA SER A 18 -3.98 -1.67 -2.46
C SER A 18 -3.86 -0.25 -3.01
N HIS A 19 -4.23 0.74 -2.18
CA HIS A 19 -4.16 2.14 -2.54
C HIS A 19 -2.74 2.66 -2.28
N ALA A 20 -2.02 3.00 -3.35
CA ALA A 20 -0.66 3.52 -3.25
C ALA A 20 -0.66 4.95 -2.69
N HIS A 21 0.24 5.22 -1.74
CA HIS A 21 0.49 6.54 -1.13
C HIS A 21 -0.72 7.51 -1.19
N PRO A 22 -1.83 7.22 -0.48
CA PRO A 22 -3.09 7.94 -0.70
C PRO A 22 -3.04 9.42 -0.32
N PHE A 23 -2.09 9.85 0.49
CA PHE A 23 -1.94 11.23 0.92
C PHE A 23 -0.78 11.96 0.23
N HIS A 24 -0.26 11.38 -0.86
CA HIS A 24 0.74 12.06 -1.69
C HIS A 24 0.13 13.28 -2.37
N GLU A 25 0.80 14.43 -2.24
CA GLU A 25 0.40 15.68 -2.87
C GLU A 25 1.43 16.08 -3.91
N ALA A 26 0.96 16.53 -5.06
CA ALA A 26 1.81 17.05 -6.14
C ALA A 26 0.99 18.00 -7.00
N GLY A 27 1.68 18.84 -7.78
CA GLY A 27 1.00 19.84 -8.61
C GLY A 27 0.02 19.27 -9.62
N TYR A 28 0.22 18.02 -10.03
CA TYR A 28 -0.68 17.34 -10.98
C TYR A 28 -1.84 16.62 -10.29
N ILE A 29 -1.89 16.60 -8.96
CA ILE A 29 -2.96 15.97 -8.18
C ILE A 29 -3.90 17.08 -7.69
N PRO A 30 -5.13 17.19 -8.27
CA PRO A 30 -6.03 18.28 -7.92
C PRO A 30 -6.63 18.13 -6.51
N TYR A 31 -6.79 16.89 -6.03
CA TYR A 31 -7.31 16.63 -4.68
C TYR A 31 -6.99 15.18 -4.28
N ILE A 32 -6.94 14.95 -2.98
CA ILE A 32 -6.80 13.59 -2.43
C ILE A 32 -8.15 12.88 -2.53
N ARG A 33 -8.14 11.67 -3.07
CA ARG A 33 -9.34 10.88 -3.25
C ARG A 33 -9.22 9.57 -2.46
N LEU A 34 -10.12 9.38 -1.51
CA LEU A 34 -10.14 8.19 -0.67
C LEU A 34 -11.38 7.34 -1.00
N LEU A 35 -11.19 6.04 -1.12
CA LEU A 35 -12.24 5.09 -1.44
C LEU A 35 -12.19 3.91 -0.47
N PRO A 36 -12.42 4.15 0.84
CA PRO A 36 -12.17 3.14 1.89
C PRO A 36 -13.05 1.88 1.75
N HIS A 37 -14.20 1.98 1.10
CA HIS A 37 -15.09 0.84 0.91
C HIS A 37 -14.84 0.08 -0.39
N HIS A 38 -13.88 0.53 -1.21
CA HIS A 38 -13.58 -0.07 -2.51
C HIS A 38 -12.14 -0.59 -2.60
N VAL A 39 -11.37 -0.48 -1.52
CA VAL A 39 -9.99 -0.99 -1.45
C VAL A 39 -9.88 -1.99 -0.30
N ASP A 40 -8.90 -2.88 -0.39
CA ASP A 40 -8.62 -3.88 0.66
C ASP A 40 -7.48 -3.41 1.56
N ALA A 41 -6.54 -2.68 0.99
CA ALA A 41 -5.30 -2.33 1.65
C ALA A 41 -4.87 -0.91 1.30
N VAL A 42 -3.97 -0.37 2.12
CA VAL A 42 -3.38 0.95 1.95
C VAL A 42 -1.87 0.83 2.10
N GLU A 43 -1.12 1.48 1.22
CA GLU A 43 0.32 1.61 1.38
C GLU A 43 0.59 2.61 2.49
N VAL A 44 1.01 2.12 3.65
CA VAL A 44 1.26 2.94 4.85
C VAL A 44 2.70 3.38 4.99
N ILE A 45 3.62 2.73 4.27
CA ILE A 45 5.01 3.17 4.14
C ILE A 45 5.33 3.25 2.66
N ASN A 46 5.68 4.45 2.22
CA ASN A 46 6.27 4.70 0.93
C ASN A 46 7.61 5.39 1.19
N ALA A 47 8.70 4.74 0.79
CA ALA A 47 10.03 5.17 1.17
C ALA A 47 10.43 6.54 0.63
N THR A 48 9.78 7.02 -0.44
CA THR A 48 10.09 8.32 -1.05
C THR A 48 9.29 9.47 -0.46
N LYS A 49 8.29 9.18 0.37
CA LYS A 49 7.38 10.22 0.87
C LYS A 49 7.81 10.75 2.23
N PRO A 50 7.47 12.02 2.54
CA PRO A 50 7.69 12.56 3.88
C PRO A 50 6.96 11.74 4.95
N PRO A 51 7.48 11.69 6.19
CA PRO A 51 6.83 10.92 7.27
C PRO A 51 5.35 11.24 7.48
N VAL A 52 4.94 12.50 7.30
CA VAL A 52 3.53 12.89 7.48
C VAL A 52 2.60 12.19 6.50
N VAL A 53 3.05 11.92 5.28
CA VAL A 53 2.26 11.20 4.27
C VAL A 53 2.01 9.77 4.72
N ASN A 54 3.05 9.11 5.22
CA ASN A 54 2.96 7.74 5.74
C ASN A 54 2.12 7.67 7.03
N GLU A 55 2.29 8.63 7.92
CA GLU A 55 1.51 8.70 9.17
C GLU A 55 0.01 8.84 8.89
N ARG A 56 -0.36 9.69 7.95
CA ARG A 56 -1.76 9.86 7.53
C ARG A 56 -2.32 8.58 6.93
N ALA A 57 -1.53 7.90 6.10
CA ALA A 57 -1.94 6.64 5.50
C ALA A 57 -2.18 5.56 6.57
N ALA A 58 -1.30 5.47 7.56
CA ALA A 58 -1.45 4.52 8.67
C ALA A 58 -2.71 4.81 9.49
N ALA A 59 -2.97 6.08 9.82
CA ALA A 59 -4.16 6.49 10.55
C ALA A 59 -5.44 6.17 9.77
N TYR A 60 -5.42 6.42 8.46
CA TYR A 60 -6.53 6.11 7.57
C TYR A 60 -6.80 4.60 7.53
N ALA A 61 -5.76 3.78 7.36
CA ALA A 61 -5.90 2.34 7.36
C ALA A 61 -6.50 1.83 8.68
N ALA A 62 -6.01 2.34 9.80
CA ALA A 62 -6.53 1.95 11.12
C ALA A 62 -7.99 2.36 11.30
N SER A 63 -8.37 3.55 10.87
CA SER A 63 -9.73 4.08 11.02
C SER A 63 -10.77 3.24 10.27
N TYR A 64 -10.38 2.67 9.13
CA TYR A 64 -11.30 1.88 8.30
C TYR A 64 -11.05 0.38 8.35
N GLY A 65 -10.14 -0.07 9.22
CA GLY A 65 -9.81 -1.50 9.33
C GLY A 65 -9.23 -2.10 8.06
N LEU A 66 -8.45 -1.33 7.32
CA LEU A 66 -7.86 -1.77 6.06
C LEU A 66 -6.55 -2.52 6.30
N LEU A 67 -6.22 -3.43 5.41
CA LEU A 67 -4.92 -4.09 5.39
C LEU A 67 -3.84 -3.07 5.05
N THR A 68 -2.59 -3.38 5.39
CA THR A 68 -1.46 -2.48 5.12
C THR A 68 -0.49 -3.09 4.12
N THR A 69 0.12 -2.24 3.31
CA THR A 69 1.22 -2.59 2.42
C THR A 69 2.33 -1.55 2.57
N ALA A 70 3.47 -1.81 1.96
CA ALA A 70 4.59 -0.89 1.97
C ALA A 70 5.43 -1.10 0.72
N GLY A 71 6.07 -0.04 0.26
CA GLY A 71 6.90 -0.10 -0.93
C GLY A 71 7.96 0.99 -0.96
N SER A 72 8.92 0.82 -1.85
CA SER A 72 10.03 1.76 -2.01
C SER A 72 9.72 2.91 -2.97
N ASP A 73 8.75 2.73 -3.87
CA ASP A 73 8.48 3.70 -4.94
C ASP A 73 9.77 4.04 -5.69
N CYS A 74 10.55 3.00 -5.98
CA CYS A 74 11.91 3.13 -6.48
C CYS A 74 11.89 3.40 -7.98
N HIS A 75 12.54 4.49 -8.38
CA HIS A 75 12.66 4.89 -9.78
C HIS A 75 14.10 4.80 -10.30
N SER A 76 15.04 4.36 -9.48
CA SER A 76 16.45 4.23 -9.87
C SER A 76 17.15 3.14 -9.07
N SER A 77 18.22 2.59 -9.64
CA SER A 77 19.03 1.57 -8.95
C SER A 77 19.85 2.12 -7.78
N GLY A 78 20.00 3.43 -7.68
CA GLY A 78 20.73 4.09 -6.60
C GLY A 78 19.87 4.48 -5.40
N ALA A 79 18.65 3.97 -5.30
CA ALA A 79 17.76 4.31 -4.19
C ALA A 79 18.37 3.91 -2.85
N ARG A 80 18.34 4.86 -1.89
CA ARG A 80 18.88 4.64 -0.53
C ARG A 80 17.81 4.39 0.50
N ARG A 81 16.56 4.63 0.14
CA ARG A 81 15.41 4.41 1.02
C ARG A 81 14.60 3.27 0.45
N LEU A 82 14.41 2.23 1.26
CA LEU A 82 13.70 1.02 0.84
C LEU A 82 12.53 0.77 1.78
N GLY A 83 11.36 0.54 1.23
CA GLY A 83 10.18 0.14 1.97
C GLY A 83 9.67 -1.18 1.44
N GLY A 84 9.01 -1.95 2.29
CA GLY A 84 8.45 -3.22 1.89
C GLY A 84 7.80 -3.95 3.04
N ILE A 85 7.43 -5.19 2.79
CA ILE A 85 6.92 -6.09 3.81
C ILE A 85 7.94 -7.20 4.08
N GLU A 86 8.02 -7.60 5.34
CA GLU A 86 8.84 -8.71 5.77
C GLU A 86 7.92 -9.86 6.16
N VAL A 87 8.13 -11.03 5.56
CA VAL A 87 7.33 -12.22 5.82
C VAL A 87 8.20 -13.31 6.43
N LYS A 88 7.58 -14.24 7.17
CA LYS A 88 8.30 -15.30 7.88
C LYS A 88 8.55 -16.52 7.04
N ARG A 89 7.92 -16.64 5.88
CA ARG A 89 8.06 -17.78 5.00
C ARG A 89 8.19 -17.33 3.54
N ARG A 90 8.72 -18.21 2.71
CA ARG A 90 8.81 -17.97 1.29
C ARG A 90 7.41 -17.99 0.66
N LEU A 91 7.10 -16.97 -0.11
CA LEU A 91 5.86 -16.90 -0.89
C LEU A 91 6.11 -17.47 -2.28
N THR A 92 5.21 -18.29 -2.78
CA THR A 92 5.37 -18.96 -4.08
C THR A 92 4.29 -18.59 -5.08
N SER A 93 3.29 -17.79 -4.67
CA SER A 93 2.20 -17.37 -5.55
C SER A 93 1.60 -16.05 -5.08
N ILE A 94 0.82 -15.42 -5.96
CA ILE A 94 0.03 -14.23 -5.59
C ILE A 94 -0.99 -14.59 -4.50
N GLY A 95 -1.57 -15.79 -4.56
CA GLY A 95 -2.48 -16.27 -3.53
C GLY A 95 -1.82 -16.33 -2.15
N ASP A 96 -0.55 -16.77 -2.10
CA ASP A 96 0.23 -16.77 -0.86
C ASP A 96 0.39 -15.36 -0.30
N LEU A 97 0.72 -14.39 -1.15
CA LEU A 97 0.88 -13.00 -0.74
C LEU A 97 -0.43 -12.44 -0.19
N ILE A 98 -1.53 -12.64 -0.91
CA ILE A 98 -2.85 -12.17 -0.47
C ILE A 98 -3.21 -12.80 0.88
N GLY A 99 -2.96 -14.09 1.05
CA GLY A 99 -3.20 -14.79 2.31
C GLY A 99 -2.43 -14.20 3.47
N VAL A 100 -1.15 -13.93 3.27
CA VAL A 100 -0.28 -13.31 4.29
C VAL A 100 -0.79 -11.93 4.67
N LEU A 101 -1.17 -11.11 3.69
CA LEU A 101 -1.70 -9.78 3.94
C LEU A 101 -2.99 -9.83 4.75
N ARG A 102 -3.91 -10.72 4.39
CA ARG A 102 -5.19 -10.87 5.10
C ARG A 102 -5.03 -11.39 6.51
N GLN A 103 -4.07 -12.28 6.75
CA GLN A 103 -3.79 -12.83 8.07
C GLN A 103 -2.99 -11.89 8.96
N GLY A 104 -2.38 -10.85 8.39
CA GLY A 104 -1.53 -9.93 9.13
C GLY A 104 -0.21 -10.54 9.60
N ASP A 105 0.23 -11.64 8.97
CA ASP A 105 1.45 -12.35 9.36
C ASP A 105 2.67 -11.79 8.62
N PHE A 106 2.87 -10.50 8.79
CA PHE A 106 3.97 -9.76 8.16
C PHE A 106 4.25 -8.48 8.94
N ARG A 107 5.34 -7.83 8.58
CA ARG A 107 5.72 -6.54 9.14
C ARG A 107 6.07 -5.59 7.99
N VAL A 108 5.57 -4.35 8.06
CA VAL A 108 6.02 -3.29 7.15
C VAL A 108 7.31 -2.67 7.67
N PHE A 109 8.20 -2.25 6.76
CA PHE A 109 9.47 -1.67 7.16
C PHE A 109 9.89 -0.52 6.27
N LEU A 110 10.75 0.34 6.81
CA LEU A 110 11.46 1.38 6.08
C LEU A 110 12.92 1.33 6.50
N ASN A 111 13.80 1.08 5.54
CA ASN A 111 15.25 1.09 5.75
C ASN A 111 15.87 2.25 4.97
N VAL A 112 16.80 2.95 5.61
CA VAL A 112 17.54 4.03 4.99
C VAL A 112 19.01 3.66 4.99
N LYS A 113 19.63 3.64 3.82
CA LYS A 113 21.07 3.42 3.68
C LYS A 113 21.80 4.75 3.80
N ASP A 114 22.83 4.77 4.61
CA ASP A 114 23.72 5.92 4.75
C ASP A 114 24.73 6.02 3.60
#